data_793cfc5dfbd0f96863f17b98ce0f93cd
#
_entry.id   793cfc5dfbd0f96863f17b98ce0f93cd
#
_cell.length_a   1.000
_cell.length_b   1.000
_cell.length_c   1.000
_cell.angle_alpha   90.00
_cell.angle_beta   90.00
_cell.angle_gamma   90.00
#
_symmetry.space_group_name_H-M   'P 1'
#
loop_
_entity.id
_entity.type
_entity.pdbx_description
1 polymer ?
#
loop_
_entity_poly.entity_id
_entity_poly.type
_entity_poly.pdbx_seq_one_letter_code
_entity_poly.pdbx_strand_id
1 'polypeptide(L)'
;DIVETNTFNATTIAMADYQMESLAYELNCVSAKIARQVADEVTRATPEKPRFVAGVLGPTNRTASISPDVNDPGFRNVDFDTLVIAYTEAITGLIDGGADILLVETIFDTLNAKAALFAIDQYFENTNTRYPVMISGTITDASGRTLSGQTVEAFWNSVRHIEPISIGFNCALGAGELRQYVEELSMLAETHVSAHPNAGLPNEFGEYDELPEAMAIELGDWAKSGYINIIGGCCGTSPAHIKAIIQAVEKHPPRKIPTIEKKCRLSGLEPFNIGPESLFVNVGERTNVTGSARF
;
A
#
# COMPACT_ATOMS: atom_id res chain seq x y z
N ASP A 1 -4.77 -16.63 5.35
CA ASP A 1 -4.95 -15.89 6.58
C ASP A 1 -5.68 -14.55 6.37
N ILE A 2 -5.30 -13.79 5.35
CA ILE A 2 -5.97 -12.55 4.91
C ILE A 2 -6.42 -12.74 3.47
N VAL A 3 -7.66 -12.37 3.15
CA VAL A 3 -8.19 -12.30 1.79
C VAL A 3 -8.52 -10.86 1.44
N GLU A 4 -8.12 -10.44 0.25
CA GLU A 4 -8.36 -9.09 -0.25
C GLU A 4 -9.70 -9.01 -0.98
N THR A 5 -10.34 -7.83 -0.90
CA THR A 5 -11.55 -7.57 -1.68
C THR A 5 -11.18 -7.25 -3.14
N ASN A 6 -12.05 -7.57 -4.08
CA ASN A 6 -11.90 -7.18 -5.49
C ASN A 6 -12.41 -5.75 -5.71
N THR A 7 -11.73 -4.75 -5.12
CA THR A 7 -12.14 -3.34 -5.11
C THR A 7 -11.06 -2.37 -5.56
N PHE A 8 -10.00 -2.86 -6.21
CA PHE A 8 -8.84 -2.07 -6.63
C PHE A 8 -9.21 -0.77 -7.37
N ASN A 9 -10.17 -0.84 -8.29
CA ASN A 9 -10.64 0.30 -9.09
C ASN A 9 -12.03 0.80 -8.69
N ALA A 10 -12.52 0.49 -7.48
CA ALA A 10 -13.88 0.79 -7.07
C ALA A 10 -14.04 2.18 -6.39
N THR A 11 -13.32 3.18 -6.87
CA THR A 11 -13.53 4.59 -6.47
C THR A 11 -14.40 5.34 -7.48
N THR A 12 -15.14 6.37 -7.06
CA THR A 12 -15.90 7.24 -7.97
C THR A 12 -15.03 7.81 -9.09
N ILE A 13 -13.77 8.14 -8.80
CA ILE A 13 -12.82 8.67 -9.79
C ILE A 13 -12.48 7.63 -10.86
N ALA A 14 -12.19 6.40 -10.47
CA ALA A 14 -11.88 5.34 -11.43
C ALA A 14 -13.11 4.85 -12.19
N MET A 15 -14.26 4.81 -11.53
CA MET A 15 -15.53 4.40 -12.12
C MET A 15 -16.09 5.42 -13.10
N ALA A 16 -15.67 6.70 -13.03
CA ALA A 16 -16.07 7.76 -13.95
C ALA A 16 -15.73 7.45 -15.41
N ASP A 17 -14.64 6.73 -15.67
CA ASP A 17 -14.25 6.32 -17.02
C ASP A 17 -15.29 5.39 -17.68
N TYR A 18 -16.12 4.75 -16.85
CA TYR A 18 -17.17 3.81 -17.27
C TYR A 18 -18.58 4.39 -17.07
N GLN A 19 -18.73 5.63 -16.61
CA GLN A 19 -20.02 6.27 -16.24
C GLN A 19 -20.77 5.48 -15.16
N MET A 20 -20.02 4.93 -14.21
CA MET A 20 -20.51 4.05 -13.14
C MET A 20 -20.16 4.58 -11.74
N GLU A 21 -19.94 5.88 -11.58
CA GLU A 21 -19.54 6.54 -10.33
C GLU A 21 -20.51 6.21 -9.18
N SER A 22 -21.80 6.18 -9.49
CA SER A 22 -22.86 5.91 -8.52
C SER A 22 -22.83 4.50 -7.91
N LEU A 23 -22.05 3.60 -8.48
CA LEU A 23 -21.90 2.21 -7.99
C LEU A 23 -20.69 2.04 -7.05
N ALA A 24 -19.87 3.06 -6.84
CA ALA A 24 -18.64 2.92 -6.06
C ALA A 24 -18.91 2.36 -4.64
N TYR A 25 -19.85 2.92 -3.91
CA TYR A 25 -20.23 2.40 -2.59
C TYR A 25 -20.71 0.94 -2.65
N GLU A 26 -21.63 0.63 -3.56
CA GLU A 26 -22.23 -0.70 -3.69
C GLU A 26 -21.18 -1.75 -4.04
N LEU A 27 -20.28 -1.47 -4.98
CA LEU A 27 -19.19 -2.36 -5.37
C LEU A 27 -18.28 -2.69 -4.19
N ASN A 28 -17.87 -1.69 -3.42
CA ASN A 28 -17.03 -1.89 -2.24
C ASN A 28 -17.78 -2.74 -1.19
N CYS A 29 -19.03 -2.42 -0.91
CA CYS A 29 -19.83 -3.12 0.10
C CYS A 29 -20.10 -4.58 -0.30
N VAL A 30 -20.50 -4.85 -1.53
CA VAL A 30 -20.79 -6.22 -2.00
C VAL A 30 -19.52 -7.05 -2.07
N SER A 31 -18.42 -6.48 -2.57
CA SER A 31 -17.13 -7.19 -2.63
C SER A 31 -16.63 -7.57 -1.23
N ALA A 32 -16.75 -6.67 -0.26
CA ALA A 32 -16.37 -6.99 1.12
C ALA A 32 -17.28 -8.06 1.74
N LYS A 33 -18.61 -8.04 1.47
CA LYS A 33 -19.53 -9.09 1.91
C LYS A 33 -19.18 -10.46 1.35
N ILE A 34 -18.83 -10.53 0.07
CA ILE A 34 -18.42 -11.80 -0.57
C ILE A 34 -17.16 -12.35 0.10
N ALA A 35 -16.13 -11.49 0.27
CA ALA A 35 -14.89 -11.90 0.94
C ALA A 35 -15.15 -12.32 2.39
N ARG A 36 -15.99 -11.59 3.14
CA ARG A 36 -16.37 -11.91 4.52
C ARG A 36 -17.06 -13.25 4.63
N GLN A 37 -18.02 -13.52 3.74
CA GLN A 37 -18.71 -14.81 3.72
C GLN A 37 -17.73 -15.98 3.58
N VAL A 38 -16.81 -15.90 2.62
CA VAL A 38 -15.80 -16.96 2.39
C VAL A 38 -14.85 -17.08 3.58
N ALA A 39 -14.39 -15.96 4.12
CA ALA A 39 -13.51 -15.93 5.30
C ALA A 39 -14.19 -16.58 6.52
N ASP A 40 -15.48 -16.33 6.74
CA ASP A 40 -16.27 -16.94 7.82
C ASP A 40 -16.50 -18.44 7.62
N GLU A 41 -16.75 -18.87 6.38
CA GLU A 41 -16.91 -20.30 6.05
C GLU A 41 -15.62 -21.07 6.34
N VAL A 42 -14.46 -20.54 5.91
CA VAL A 42 -13.16 -21.17 6.15
C VAL A 42 -12.78 -21.12 7.63
N THR A 43 -13.07 -20.01 8.33
CA THR A 43 -12.83 -19.89 9.78
C THR A 43 -13.67 -20.91 10.57
N ARG A 44 -14.94 -21.10 10.21
CA ARG A 44 -15.78 -22.13 10.85
C ARG A 44 -15.23 -23.56 10.68
N ALA A 45 -14.57 -23.82 9.54
CA ALA A 45 -13.93 -25.13 9.31
C ALA A 45 -12.62 -25.29 10.09
N THR A 46 -11.92 -24.20 10.39
CA THR A 46 -10.63 -24.16 11.13
C THR A 46 -10.63 -23.02 12.15
N PRO A 47 -11.38 -23.12 13.27
CA PRO A 47 -11.57 -22.01 14.22
C PRO A 47 -10.27 -21.53 14.88
N GLU A 48 -9.29 -22.40 15.02
CA GLU A 48 -7.97 -22.09 15.56
C GLU A 48 -7.13 -21.19 14.62
N LYS A 49 -7.56 -21.04 13.37
CA LYS A 49 -6.90 -20.19 12.37
C LYS A 49 -7.92 -19.26 11.72
N PRO A 50 -8.29 -18.13 12.35
CA PRO A 50 -9.25 -17.19 11.80
C PRO A 50 -8.76 -16.56 10.50
N ARG A 51 -9.69 -16.20 9.62
CA ARG A 51 -9.42 -15.48 8.36
C ARG A 51 -9.98 -14.07 8.43
N PHE A 52 -9.20 -13.14 7.93
CA PHE A 52 -9.51 -11.71 7.92
C PHE A 52 -9.73 -11.21 6.51
N VAL A 53 -10.53 -10.17 6.37
CA VAL A 53 -10.82 -9.49 5.11
C VAL A 53 -10.10 -8.15 5.08
N ALA A 54 -9.20 -7.97 4.12
CA ALA A 54 -8.60 -6.67 3.82
C ALA A 54 -9.43 -5.96 2.74
N GLY A 55 -10.05 -4.85 3.10
CA GLY A 55 -10.73 -3.95 2.19
C GLY A 55 -9.71 -3.14 1.40
N VAL A 56 -9.63 -3.39 0.10
CA VAL A 56 -8.62 -2.80 -0.78
C VAL A 56 -9.03 -1.41 -1.24
N LEU A 57 -8.14 -0.45 -1.04
CA LEU A 57 -8.14 0.90 -1.56
C LEU A 57 -6.96 1.03 -2.54
N GLY A 58 -7.22 0.82 -3.81
CA GLY A 58 -6.21 0.95 -4.86
C GLY A 58 -5.94 2.42 -5.22
N PRO A 59 -4.92 2.67 -6.06
CA PRO A 59 -4.67 3.99 -6.61
C PRO A 59 -5.80 4.40 -7.57
N THR A 60 -5.99 5.70 -7.72
CA THR A 60 -6.87 6.20 -8.77
C THR A 60 -6.12 6.28 -10.11
N ASN A 61 -6.86 6.30 -11.22
CA ASN A 61 -6.32 6.55 -12.57
C ASN A 61 -5.90 8.01 -12.79
N ARG A 62 -5.97 8.85 -11.75
CA ARG A 62 -5.53 10.25 -11.74
C ARG A 62 -4.58 10.48 -10.59
N THR A 63 -3.56 11.31 -10.82
CA THR A 63 -2.52 11.63 -9.83
C THR A 63 -2.60 13.09 -9.42
N ALA A 64 -2.43 13.35 -8.13
CA ALA A 64 -2.38 14.71 -7.59
C ALA A 64 -0.98 15.32 -7.63
N SER A 65 0.08 14.50 -7.77
CA SER A 65 1.48 14.97 -7.81
C SER A 65 1.98 15.26 -9.21
N ILE A 66 1.47 14.55 -10.23
CA ILE A 66 2.02 14.55 -11.59
C ILE A 66 1.03 15.20 -12.54
N SER A 67 1.51 16.10 -13.40
CA SER A 67 0.70 16.66 -14.48
C SER A 67 0.49 15.62 -15.59
N PRO A 68 -0.74 15.38 -16.04
CA PRO A 68 -1.00 14.61 -17.24
C PRO A 68 -0.70 15.37 -18.52
N ASP A 69 -0.47 16.69 -18.45
CA ASP A 69 -0.12 17.54 -19.59
C ASP A 69 1.35 17.96 -19.53
N VAL A 70 2.12 17.49 -20.50
CA VAL A 70 3.56 17.78 -20.62
C VAL A 70 3.84 19.29 -20.82
N ASN A 71 2.90 20.02 -21.43
CA ASN A 71 3.03 21.43 -21.72
C ASN A 71 2.57 22.33 -20.57
N ASP A 72 1.81 21.79 -19.61
CA ASP A 72 1.39 22.47 -18.39
C ASP A 72 1.78 21.66 -17.14
N PRO A 73 3.02 21.80 -16.64
CA PRO A 73 3.49 21.05 -15.47
C PRO A 73 2.73 21.39 -14.19
N GLY A 74 2.01 22.50 -14.15
CA GLY A 74 1.19 22.92 -13.01
C GLY A 74 -0.21 22.29 -12.99
N PHE A 75 -0.67 21.78 -14.12
CA PHE A 75 -2.01 21.23 -14.23
C PHE A 75 -2.17 19.94 -13.41
N ARG A 76 -3.33 19.78 -12.78
CA ARG A 76 -3.76 18.53 -12.11
C ARG A 76 -5.20 18.24 -12.53
N ASN A 77 -5.47 16.98 -12.85
CA ASN A 77 -6.82 16.52 -13.20
C ASN A 77 -7.61 15.98 -12.00
N VAL A 78 -7.04 16.04 -10.83
CA VAL A 78 -7.68 15.73 -9.55
C VAL A 78 -6.97 16.53 -8.45
N ASP A 79 -7.72 17.00 -7.47
CA ASP A 79 -7.20 17.63 -6.26
C ASP A 79 -7.30 16.70 -5.04
N PHE A 80 -6.71 17.13 -3.93
CA PHE A 80 -6.65 16.36 -2.70
C PHE A 80 -8.06 16.10 -2.12
N ASP A 81 -8.91 17.11 -2.09
CA ASP A 81 -10.24 17.02 -1.48
C ASP A 81 -11.15 16.07 -2.28
N THR A 82 -11.06 16.10 -3.60
CA THR A 82 -11.76 15.17 -4.49
C THR A 82 -11.34 13.74 -4.24
N LEU A 83 -10.03 13.49 -4.03
CA LEU A 83 -9.52 12.18 -3.66
C LEU A 83 -10.04 11.73 -2.30
N VAL A 84 -10.04 12.61 -1.29
CA VAL A 84 -10.55 12.32 0.05
C VAL A 84 -12.02 11.90 0.00
N ILE A 85 -12.85 12.63 -0.76
CA ILE A 85 -14.28 12.29 -0.92
C ILE A 85 -14.44 10.89 -1.53
N ALA A 86 -13.71 10.59 -2.61
CA ALA A 86 -13.78 9.29 -3.29
C ALA A 86 -13.33 8.14 -2.39
N TYR A 87 -12.24 8.31 -1.64
CA TYR A 87 -11.77 7.31 -0.70
C TYR A 87 -12.71 7.14 0.50
N THR A 88 -13.31 8.20 1.01
CA THR A 88 -14.28 8.11 2.12
C THR A 88 -15.49 7.26 1.74
N GLU A 89 -16.02 7.40 0.53
CA GLU A 89 -17.12 6.57 0.04
C GLU A 89 -16.70 5.09 -0.07
N ALA A 90 -15.53 4.81 -0.63
CA ALA A 90 -15.00 3.46 -0.73
C ALA A 90 -14.78 2.82 0.65
N ILE A 91 -14.16 3.55 1.60
CA ILE A 91 -13.95 3.11 2.99
C ILE A 91 -15.27 2.75 3.65
N THR A 92 -16.29 3.60 3.51
CA THR A 92 -17.61 3.36 4.09
C THR A 92 -18.21 2.06 3.54
N GLY A 93 -18.17 1.86 2.21
CA GLY A 93 -18.66 0.63 1.60
C GLY A 93 -17.92 -0.61 2.06
N LEU A 94 -16.59 -0.56 2.15
CA LEU A 94 -15.76 -1.68 2.60
C LEU A 94 -16.08 -2.09 4.05
N ILE A 95 -16.20 -1.12 4.96
CA ILE A 95 -16.49 -1.38 6.37
C ILE A 95 -17.92 -1.89 6.54
N ASP A 96 -18.91 -1.30 5.88
CA ASP A 96 -20.31 -1.76 5.90
C ASP A 96 -20.46 -3.16 5.30
N GLY A 97 -19.54 -3.55 4.41
CA GLY A 97 -19.44 -4.88 3.85
C GLY A 97 -18.75 -5.90 4.75
N GLY A 98 -18.12 -5.48 5.86
CA GLY A 98 -17.48 -6.35 6.84
C GLY A 98 -15.99 -6.57 6.64
N ALA A 99 -15.27 -5.61 6.08
CA ALA A 99 -13.81 -5.61 6.08
C ALA A 99 -13.27 -5.47 7.52
N ASP A 100 -12.25 -6.26 7.84
CA ASP A 100 -11.55 -6.21 9.14
C ASP A 100 -10.35 -5.26 9.11
N ILE A 101 -9.76 -5.05 7.95
CA ILE A 101 -8.52 -4.31 7.71
C ILE A 101 -8.76 -3.38 6.53
N LEU A 102 -8.18 -2.19 6.53
CA LEU A 102 -8.10 -1.33 5.35
C LEU A 102 -6.70 -1.43 4.74
N LEU A 103 -6.62 -1.80 3.47
CA LEU A 103 -5.36 -1.95 2.73
C LEU A 103 -5.26 -0.87 1.65
N VAL A 104 -4.36 0.08 1.84
CA VAL A 104 -3.99 1.05 0.78
C VAL A 104 -2.83 0.45 -0.01
N GLU A 105 -3.07 0.03 -1.24
CA GLU A 105 -2.09 -0.73 -2.00
C GLU A 105 -1.69 -0.09 -3.33
N THR A 106 -0.61 -0.61 -3.92
CA THR A 106 -0.05 -0.22 -5.21
C THR A 106 0.19 1.29 -5.29
N ILE A 107 0.68 1.85 -4.20
CA ILE A 107 0.91 3.28 -4.08
C ILE A 107 2.11 3.66 -4.95
N PHE A 108 1.84 4.39 -6.02
CA PHE A 108 2.86 4.99 -6.89
C PHE A 108 2.93 6.51 -6.78
N ASP A 109 1.89 7.15 -6.21
CA ASP A 109 1.84 8.59 -5.88
C ASP A 109 1.57 8.76 -4.38
N THR A 110 2.54 9.30 -3.65
CA THR A 110 2.44 9.48 -2.19
C THR A 110 1.42 10.54 -1.79
N LEU A 111 1.08 11.50 -2.64
CA LEU A 111 0.04 12.48 -2.34
C LEU A 111 -1.36 11.84 -2.42
N ASN A 112 -1.59 10.97 -3.42
CA ASN A 112 -2.81 10.17 -3.48
C ASN A 112 -2.94 9.26 -2.24
N ALA A 113 -1.85 8.60 -1.84
CA ALA A 113 -1.83 7.79 -0.63
C ALA A 113 -2.18 8.61 0.62
N LYS A 114 -1.63 9.82 0.76
CA LYS A 114 -1.96 10.72 1.87
C LYS A 114 -3.43 11.11 1.89
N ALA A 115 -4.06 11.29 0.72
CA ALA A 115 -5.50 11.53 0.66
C ALA A 115 -6.31 10.33 1.16
N ALA A 116 -5.91 9.11 0.78
CA ALA A 116 -6.53 7.89 1.30
C ALA A 116 -6.35 7.74 2.82
N LEU A 117 -5.13 7.95 3.34
CA LEU A 117 -4.84 7.88 4.77
C LEU A 117 -5.58 8.97 5.56
N PHE A 118 -5.71 10.17 5.00
CA PHE A 118 -6.48 11.25 5.61
C PHE A 118 -7.98 10.91 5.67
N ALA A 119 -8.53 10.32 4.60
CA ALA A 119 -9.92 9.84 4.58
C ALA A 119 -10.14 8.74 5.64
N ILE A 120 -9.18 7.82 5.80
CA ILE A 120 -9.22 6.79 6.85
C ILE A 120 -9.23 7.42 8.24
N ASP A 121 -8.34 8.38 8.50
CA ASP A 121 -8.23 9.03 9.81
C ASP A 121 -9.49 9.83 10.15
N GLN A 122 -10.02 10.60 9.19
CA GLN A 122 -11.31 11.27 9.33
C GLN A 122 -12.47 10.29 9.60
N TYR A 123 -12.49 9.14 8.91
CA TYR A 123 -13.50 8.12 9.16
C TYR A 123 -13.41 7.61 10.60
N PHE A 124 -12.20 7.34 11.09
CA PHE A 124 -11.97 6.91 12.48
C PHE A 124 -12.42 7.94 13.50
N GLU A 125 -12.11 9.21 13.27
CA GLU A 125 -12.55 10.31 14.13
C GLU A 125 -14.08 10.44 14.15
N ASN A 126 -14.72 10.42 12.98
CA ASN A 126 -16.16 10.61 12.85
C ASN A 126 -16.97 9.45 13.44
N THR A 127 -16.46 8.22 13.38
CA THR A 127 -17.15 7.02 13.89
C THR A 127 -16.69 6.60 15.26
N ASN A 128 -15.62 7.21 15.79
CA ASN A 128 -14.94 6.79 17.02
C ASN A 128 -14.56 5.29 17.01
N THR A 129 -14.18 4.77 15.82
CA THR A 129 -13.81 3.37 15.60
C THR A 129 -12.49 3.33 14.84
N ARG A 130 -11.57 2.44 15.21
CA ARG A 130 -10.30 2.26 14.49
C ARG A 130 -10.21 0.85 13.93
N TYR A 131 -9.78 0.76 12.69
CA TYR A 131 -9.48 -0.49 12.00
C TYR A 131 -7.97 -0.59 11.76
N PRO A 132 -7.39 -1.80 11.77
CA PRO A 132 -6.01 -1.98 11.33
C PRO A 132 -5.83 -1.46 9.90
N VAL A 133 -4.70 -0.79 9.64
CA VAL A 133 -4.35 -0.28 8.32
C VAL A 133 -3.11 -0.99 7.82
N MET A 134 -3.15 -1.50 6.61
CA MET A 134 -2.00 -2.01 5.86
C MET A 134 -1.67 -1.03 4.73
N ILE A 135 -0.38 -0.86 4.45
CA ILE A 135 0.10 0.02 3.38
C ILE A 135 1.05 -0.75 2.48
N SER A 136 0.86 -0.63 1.17
CA SER A 136 1.72 -1.26 0.18
C SER A 136 2.02 -0.31 -0.97
N GLY A 137 3.30 0.03 -1.14
CA GLY A 137 3.79 0.83 -2.25
C GLY A 137 4.14 -0.01 -3.48
N THR A 138 4.41 0.66 -4.58
CA THR A 138 4.97 0.00 -5.76
C THR A 138 6.19 0.74 -6.27
N ILE A 139 7.25 -0.01 -6.55
CA ILE A 139 8.48 0.51 -7.16
C ILE A 139 8.31 0.41 -8.66
N THR A 140 8.32 1.55 -9.34
CA THR A 140 7.94 1.65 -10.75
C THR A 140 9.10 1.62 -11.72
N ASP A 141 10.33 1.75 -11.23
CA ASP A 141 11.50 1.79 -12.07
C ASP A 141 12.75 1.13 -11.43
N ALA A 142 13.75 0.92 -12.25
CA ALA A 142 15.03 0.32 -11.83
C ALA A 142 15.86 1.21 -10.89
N SER A 143 15.49 2.48 -10.70
CA SER A 143 16.14 3.38 -9.72
C SER A 143 15.64 3.17 -8.29
N GLY A 144 14.63 2.30 -8.09
CA GLY A 144 14.09 1.97 -6.79
C GLY A 144 13.14 3.03 -6.22
N ARG A 145 12.43 3.73 -7.10
CA ARG A 145 11.53 4.82 -6.71
C ARG A 145 10.08 4.51 -7.06
N THR A 146 9.18 5.11 -6.31
CA THR A 146 7.77 5.24 -6.71
C THR A 146 7.67 6.17 -7.93
N LEU A 147 6.53 6.18 -8.62
CA LEU A 147 6.32 7.07 -9.77
C LEU A 147 6.42 8.56 -9.38
N SER A 148 6.00 8.93 -8.18
CA SER A 148 6.17 10.29 -7.65
C SER A 148 7.61 10.57 -7.14
N GLY A 149 8.54 9.62 -7.31
CA GLY A 149 9.98 9.81 -7.16
C GLY A 149 10.58 9.47 -5.80
N GLN A 150 9.80 8.97 -4.83
CA GLN A 150 10.29 8.66 -3.49
C GLN A 150 11.11 7.36 -3.47
N THR A 151 12.23 7.40 -2.73
CA THR A 151 12.96 6.20 -2.30
C THR A 151 12.18 5.42 -1.24
N VAL A 152 12.62 4.21 -0.91
CA VAL A 152 11.99 3.33 0.09
C VAL A 152 11.82 4.05 1.44
N GLU A 153 12.88 4.66 1.97
CA GLU A 153 12.81 5.36 3.24
C GLU A 153 11.97 6.64 3.16
N ALA A 154 12.05 7.39 2.05
CA ALA A 154 11.21 8.56 1.83
C ALA A 154 9.72 8.21 1.77
N PHE A 155 9.38 7.11 1.10
CA PHE A 155 8.03 6.57 1.08
C PHE A 155 7.55 6.21 2.50
N TRP A 156 8.35 5.42 3.25
CA TRP A 156 8.01 5.06 4.62
C TRP A 156 7.80 6.29 5.51
N ASN A 157 8.71 7.25 5.48
CA ASN A 157 8.57 8.50 6.23
C ASN A 157 7.30 9.28 5.89
N SER A 158 6.82 9.18 4.63
CA SER A 158 5.63 9.90 4.16
C SER A 158 4.33 9.32 4.71
N VAL A 159 4.26 8.00 4.99
CA VAL A 159 3.01 7.30 5.29
C VAL A 159 2.95 6.71 6.70
N ARG A 160 4.05 6.69 7.44
CA ARG A 160 4.13 6.05 8.77
C ARG A 160 3.25 6.69 9.86
N HIS A 161 2.80 7.92 9.66
CA HIS A 161 2.02 8.69 10.65
C HIS A 161 0.66 8.07 11.02
N ILE A 162 0.08 7.23 10.15
CA ILE A 162 -1.17 6.50 10.44
C ILE A 162 -0.95 5.29 11.38
N GLU A 163 0.31 4.99 11.72
CA GLU A 163 0.68 3.83 12.55
C GLU A 163 0.16 2.50 11.98
N PRO A 164 0.49 2.15 10.73
CA PRO A 164 -0.04 0.97 10.09
C PRO A 164 0.45 -0.30 10.77
N ILE A 165 -0.36 -1.38 10.71
CA ILE A 165 0.08 -2.71 11.18
C ILE A 165 1.11 -3.35 10.26
N SER A 166 1.14 -2.96 8.99
CA SER A 166 2.18 -3.36 8.04
C SER A 166 2.46 -2.30 6.99
N ILE A 167 3.70 -2.30 6.55
CA ILE A 167 4.20 -1.55 5.39
C ILE A 167 4.87 -2.53 4.43
N GLY A 168 4.74 -2.33 3.14
CA GLY A 168 5.35 -3.23 2.18
C GLY A 168 5.32 -2.74 0.76
N PHE A 169 5.59 -3.68 -0.15
CA PHE A 169 5.56 -3.44 -1.58
C PHE A 169 4.78 -4.53 -2.31
N ASN A 170 4.11 -4.14 -3.38
CA ASN A 170 3.42 -5.05 -4.28
C ASN A 170 3.55 -4.60 -5.72
N CYS A 171 3.30 -5.52 -6.64
CA CYS A 171 3.20 -5.27 -8.08
C CYS A 171 4.48 -4.71 -8.74
N ALA A 172 4.40 -4.37 -10.01
CA ALA A 172 5.41 -3.87 -10.93
C ALA A 172 6.61 -4.80 -11.14
N LEU A 173 7.18 -5.35 -10.10
CA LEU A 173 8.39 -6.18 -10.12
C LEU A 173 8.09 -7.63 -9.70
N GLY A 174 8.89 -8.57 -10.22
CA GLY A 174 8.96 -9.93 -9.72
C GLY A 174 9.70 -10.03 -8.38
N ALA A 175 9.72 -11.23 -7.81
CA ALA A 175 10.34 -11.44 -6.50
C ALA A 175 11.85 -11.08 -6.51
N GLY A 176 12.59 -11.48 -7.54
CA GLY A 176 14.02 -11.21 -7.63
C GLY A 176 14.38 -9.73 -7.58
N GLU A 177 13.67 -8.91 -8.37
CA GLU A 177 13.92 -7.46 -8.46
C GLU A 177 13.43 -6.72 -7.22
N LEU A 178 12.32 -7.18 -6.59
CA LEU A 178 11.74 -6.53 -5.43
C LEU A 178 12.55 -6.76 -4.15
N ARG A 179 13.37 -7.81 -4.10
CA ARG A 179 14.11 -8.28 -2.93
C ARG A 179 14.86 -7.16 -2.20
N GLN A 180 15.67 -6.38 -2.91
CA GLN A 180 16.52 -5.34 -2.32
C GLN A 180 15.72 -4.26 -1.58
N TYR A 181 14.53 -3.91 -2.08
CA TYR A 181 13.68 -2.88 -1.49
C TYR A 181 12.94 -3.41 -0.25
N VAL A 182 12.56 -4.68 -0.26
CA VAL A 182 11.99 -5.35 0.91
C VAL A 182 13.06 -5.53 2.00
N GLU A 183 14.30 -5.86 1.64
CA GLU A 183 15.44 -5.92 2.56
C GLU A 183 15.69 -4.56 3.21
N GLU A 184 15.79 -3.47 2.42
CA GLU A 184 15.94 -2.11 2.94
C GLU A 184 14.80 -1.75 3.91
N LEU A 185 13.55 -1.96 3.49
CA LEU A 185 12.37 -1.66 4.30
C LEU A 185 12.36 -2.48 5.59
N SER A 186 12.86 -3.72 5.55
CA SER A 186 12.94 -4.59 6.72
C SER A 186 13.83 -4.05 7.82
N MET A 187 14.82 -3.22 7.48
CA MET A 187 15.72 -2.57 8.44
C MET A 187 15.16 -1.25 8.98
N LEU A 188 14.22 -0.63 8.27
CA LEU A 188 13.71 0.72 8.54
C LEU A 188 12.36 0.73 9.28
N ALA A 189 11.54 -0.31 9.05
CA ALA A 189 10.16 -0.31 9.54
C ALA A 189 10.04 -0.86 10.96
N GLU A 190 9.49 -0.07 11.87
CA GLU A 190 9.12 -0.48 13.22
C GLU A 190 7.73 -1.14 13.32
N THR A 191 7.18 -1.55 12.20
CA THR A 191 5.95 -2.34 12.06
C THR A 191 6.21 -3.59 11.24
N HIS A 192 5.19 -4.42 10.98
CA HIS A 192 5.36 -5.61 10.14
C HIS A 192 5.69 -5.21 8.69
N VAL A 193 6.46 -6.06 8.01
CA VAL A 193 6.76 -5.90 6.58
C VAL A 193 5.97 -6.91 5.78
N SER A 194 5.27 -6.41 4.75
CA SER A 194 4.50 -7.22 3.80
C SER A 194 5.10 -7.17 2.39
N ALA A 195 4.91 -8.22 1.61
CA ALA A 195 5.33 -8.23 0.22
C ALA A 195 4.42 -9.09 -0.66
N HIS A 196 4.05 -8.54 -1.82
CA HIS A 196 3.19 -9.20 -2.79
C HIS A 196 3.75 -8.97 -4.21
N PRO A 197 4.85 -9.66 -4.59
CA PRO A 197 5.45 -9.52 -5.92
C PRO A 197 4.55 -10.13 -7.00
N ASN A 198 4.79 -9.75 -8.24
CA ASN A 198 4.21 -10.40 -9.40
C ASN A 198 4.85 -11.78 -9.62
N ALA A 199 4.17 -12.65 -10.37
CA ALA A 199 4.75 -13.91 -10.87
C ALA A 199 5.71 -13.62 -12.05
N GLY A 200 6.81 -12.93 -11.77
CA GLY A 200 7.75 -12.40 -12.76
C GLY A 200 7.30 -11.08 -13.39
N LEU A 201 7.91 -10.77 -14.54
CA LEU A 201 7.51 -9.62 -15.36
C LEU A 201 6.56 -10.09 -16.48
N PRO A 202 5.65 -9.21 -16.95
CA PRO A 202 4.77 -9.57 -18.05
C PRO A 202 5.58 -9.82 -19.33
N ASN A 203 5.25 -10.89 -20.06
CA ASN A 203 5.79 -11.19 -21.36
C ASN A 203 5.25 -10.27 -22.48
N GLU A 204 5.63 -10.46 -23.72
CA GLU A 204 5.17 -9.66 -24.87
C GLU A 204 3.66 -9.70 -25.11
N PHE A 205 2.96 -10.69 -24.55
CA PHE A 205 1.50 -10.82 -24.60
C PHE A 205 0.80 -10.28 -23.34
N GLY A 206 1.57 -9.78 -22.38
CA GLY A 206 1.05 -9.31 -21.09
C GLY A 206 0.73 -10.43 -20.09
N GLU A 207 1.18 -11.65 -20.35
CA GLU A 207 1.01 -12.82 -19.50
C GLU A 207 2.21 -12.97 -18.55
N TYR A 208 2.01 -13.69 -17.45
CA TYR A 208 3.02 -13.92 -16.42
C TYR A 208 3.43 -15.39 -16.42
N ASP A 209 4.71 -15.66 -16.64
CA ASP A 209 5.23 -17.00 -16.90
C ASP A 209 6.06 -17.60 -15.75
N GLU A 210 6.27 -16.85 -14.66
CA GLU A 210 7.03 -17.37 -13.52
C GLU A 210 6.27 -18.52 -12.86
N LEU A 211 6.97 -19.64 -12.67
CA LEU A 211 6.36 -20.84 -12.07
C LEU A 211 6.24 -20.72 -10.55
N PRO A 212 5.24 -21.38 -9.92
CA PRO A 212 5.06 -21.38 -8.48
C PRO A 212 6.31 -21.75 -7.67
N GLU A 213 7.08 -22.72 -8.17
CA GLU A 213 8.30 -23.21 -7.50
C GLU A 213 9.42 -22.17 -7.53
N ALA A 214 9.57 -21.43 -8.63
CA ALA A 214 10.59 -20.39 -8.78
C ALA A 214 10.31 -19.24 -7.80
N MET A 215 9.09 -18.73 -7.81
CA MET A 215 8.64 -17.68 -6.87
C MET A 215 8.76 -18.13 -5.41
N ALA A 216 8.43 -19.38 -5.11
CA ALA A 216 8.52 -19.94 -3.75
C ALA A 216 9.98 -20.04 -3.24
N ILE A 217 10.95 -20.31 -4.11
CA ILE A 217 12.37 -20.33 -3.76
C ILE A 217 12.82 -18.95 -3.31
N GLU A 218 12.53 -17.91 -4.08
CA GLU A 218 12.88 -16.52 -3.77
C GLU A 218 12.25 -16.07 -2.46
N LEU A 219 10.94 -16.27 -2.30
CA LEU A 219 10.22 -15.82 -1.11
C LEU A 219 10.57 -16.65 0.13
N GLY A 220 10.96 -17.92 -0.04
CA GLY A 220 11.52 -18.75 1.01
C GLY A 220 12.87 -18.23 1.51
N ASP A 221 13.74 -17.71 0.64
CA ASP A 221 14.99 -17.05 1.02
C ASP A 221 14.72 -15.74 1.79
N TRP A 222 13.72 -14.94 1.40
CA TRP A 222 13.35 -13.74 2.17
C TRP A 222 12.88 -14.09 3.59
N ALA A 223 12.04 -15.13 3.73
CA ALA A 223 11.59 -15.59 5.03
C ALA A 223 12.76 -16.10 5.89
N LYS A 224 13.65 -16.88 5.29
CA LYS A 224 14.89 -17.37 5.93
C LYS A 224 15.79 -16.24 6.39
N SER A 225 15.91 -15.18 5.58
CA SER A 225 16.69 -13.97 5.88
C SER A 225 16.03 -13.07 6.92
N GLY A 226 14.76 -13.31 7.26
CA GLY A 226 14.03 -12.53 8.26
C GLY A 226 13.59 -11.16 7.75
N TYR A 227 13.21 -11.03 6.47
CA TYR A 227 12.83 -9.75 5.88
C TYR A 227 11.32 -9.47 5.98
N ILE A 228 10.48 -10.49 6.11
CA ILE A 228 9.03 -10.39 5.95
C ILE A 228 8.25 -10.96 7.13
N ASN A 229 7.02 -10.44 7.31
CA ASN A 229 6.03 -10.93 8.26
C ASN A 229 4.76 -11.42 7.55
N ILE A 230 4.38 -10.77 6.45
CA ILE A 230 3.20 -11.06 5.65
C ILE A 230 3.66 -11.23 4.22
N ILE A 231 3.17 -12.28 3.56
CA ILE A 231 3.58 -12.62 2.21
C ILE A 231 2.38 -13.08 1.40
N GLY A 232 2.37 -12.71 0.14
CA GLY A 232 1.38 -13.12 -0.84
C GLY A 232 1.93 -12.97 -2.24
N GLY A 233 1.06 -12.70 -3.18
CA GLY A 233 1.41 -12.41 -4.56
C GLY A 233 0.46 -11.39 -5.17
N CYS A 234 0.86 -10.79 -6.28
CA CYS A 234 0.09 -9.83 -7.05
C CYS A 234 -0.20 -10.37 -8.46
N CYS A 235 0.07 -9.62 -9.51
CA CYS A 235 -0.26 -10.01 -10.88
C CYS A 235 0.37 -11.35 -11.28
N GLY A 236 -0.42 -12.19 -11.96
CA GLY A 236 -0.01 -13.50 -12.43
C GLY A 236 0.00 -14.60 -11.37
N THR A 237 -0.16 -14.30 -10.08
CA THR A 237 -0.19 -15.33 -9.05
C THR A 237 -1.51 -16.10 -9.04
N SER A 238 -1.40 -17.40 -8.84
CA SER A 238 -2.51 -18.35 -8.81
C SER A 238 -2.58 -19.05 -7.44
N PRO A 239 -3.62 -19.82 -7.15
CA PRO A 239 -3.68 -20.65 -5.95
C PRO A 239 -2.48 -21.61 -5.81
N ALA A 240 -1.91 -22.07 -6.92
CA ALA A 240 -0.71 -22.91 -6.91
C ALA A 240 0.53 -22.14 -6.39
N HIS A 241 0.70 -20.89 -6.81
CA HIS A 241 1.74 -19.99 -6.29
C HIS A 241 1.60 -19.78 -4.78
N ILE A 242 0.41 -19.41 -4.32
CA ILE A 242 0.16 -19.21 -2.89
C ILE A 242 0.46 -20.47 -2.08
N LYS A 243 0.07 -21.64 -2.58
CA LYS A 243 0.36 -22.91 -1.92
C LYS A 243 1.87 -23.19 -1.82
N ALA A 244 2.61 -22.97 -2.91
CA ALA A 244 4.05 -23.16 -2.94
C ALA A 244 4.77 -22.17 -2.00
N ILE A 245 4.36 -20.91 -1.98
CA ILE A 245 4.87 -19.86 -1.08
C ILE A 245 4.67 -20.28 0.38
N ILE A 246 3.45 -20.70 0.77
CA ILE A 246 3.17 -21.14 2.14
C ILE A 246 4.13 -22.26 2.56
N GLN A 247 4.30 -23.29 1.73
CA GLN A 247 5.19 -24.41 2.01
C GLN A 247 6.67 -23.99 2.16
N ALA A 248 7.09 -22.95 1.44
CA ALA A 248 8.43 -22.44 1.53
C ALA A 248 8.67 -21.61 2.80
N VAL A 249 7.70 -20.79 3.20
CA VAL A 249 7.88 -19.80 4.28
C VAL A 249 7.48 -20.31 5.67
N GLU A 250 6.52 -21.25 5.80
CA GLU A 250 5.95 -21.70 7.08
C GLU A 250 6.97 -22.27 8.07
N LYS A 251 8.11 -22.75 7.59
CA LYS A 251 9.21 -23.31 8.39
C LYS A 251 10.16 -22.25 8.94
N HIS A 252 10.00 -21.00 8.56
CA HIS A 252 10.85 -19.91 9.01
C HIS A 252 10.11 -19.00 10.00
N PRO A 253 10.78 -18.47 11.03
CA PRO A 253 10.16 -17.52 11.93
C PRO A 253 9.88 -16.20 11.20
N PRO A 254 8.82 -15.49 11.58
CA PRO A 254 8.57 -14.15 11.01
C PRO A 254 9.69 -13.18 11.40
N ARG A 255 9.83 -12.13 10.59
CA ARG A 255 10.79 -11.04 10.85
C ARG A 255 10.57 -10.48 12.26
N LYS A 256 11.67 -10.25 12.97
CA LYS A 256 11.65 -9.51 14.23
C LYS A 256 11.57 -8.02 13.93
N ILE A 257 10.57 -7.34 14.51
CA ILE A 257 10.43 -5.89 14.35
C ILE A 257 11.60 -5.21 15.06
N PRO A 258 12.41 -4.39 14.37
CA PRO A 258 13.55 -3.71 14.97
C PRO A 258 13.09 -2.56 15.87
N THR A 259 13.90 -2.25 16.88
CA THR A 259 13.74 -1.00 17.63
C THR A 259 14.46 0.11 16.88
N ILE A 260 13.69 1.08 16.39
CA ILE A 260 14.21 2.20 15.61
C ILE A 260 14.32 3.45 16.49
N GLU A 261 15.46 4.13 16.40
CA GLU A 261 15.68 5.39 17.12
C GLU A 261 14.63 6.45 16.72
N LYS A 262 14.07 7.14 17.71
CA LYS A 262 13.13 8.25 17.48
C LYS A 262 13.89 9.45 16.92
N LYS A 263 13.49 9.92 15.73
CA LYS A 263 14.04 11.09 15.04
C LYS A 263 12.91 11.95 14.49
N CYS A 264 13.17 13.21 14.21
CA CYS A 264 12.31 13.99 13.35
C CYS A 264 12.53 13.49 11.91
N ARG A 265 11.50 12.89 11.31
CA ARG A 265 11.58 12.27 9.99
C ARG A 265 10.75 13.06 9.01
N LEU A 266 11.42 13.65 8.05
CA LEU A 266 10.81 14.39 6.95
C LEU A 266 11.02 13.64 5.64
N SER A 267 10.21 13.93 4.66
CA SER A 267 10.27 13.29 3.35
C SER A 267 10.01 14.29 2.23
N GLY A 268 10.93 14.30 1.29
CA GLY A 268 10.73 14.79 -0.08
C GLY A 268 10.81 13.60 -1.04
N LEU A 269 11.63 13.70 -2.08
CA LEU A 269 12.02 12.56 -2.91
C LEU A 269 12.99 11.64 -2.15
N GLU A 270 13.82 12.25 -1.30
CA GLU A 270 14.74 11.59 -0.39
C GLU A 270 14.26 11.74 1.06
N PRO A 271 14.65 10.83 1.96
CA PRO A 271 14.40 10.99 3.39
C PRO A 271 15.27 12.12 3.95
N PHE A 272 14.74 12.85 4.91
CA PHE A 272 15.49 13.80 5.69
C PHE A 272 15.23 13.60 7.18
N ASN A 273 16.17 12.94 7.85
CA ASN A 273 16.05 12.57 9.25
C ASN A 273 16.94 13.46 10.11
N ILE A 274 16.37 14.08 11.13
CA ILE A 274 17.06 14.93 12.08
C ILE A 274 17.15 14.17 13.40
N GLY A 275 18.38 13.90 13.83
CA GLY A 275 18.70 13.19 15.07
C GLY A 275 19.87 13.85 15.81
N PRO A 276 20.35 13.22 16.91
CA PRO A 276 21.45 13.77 17.70
C PRO A 276 22.75 14.01 16.93
N GLU A 277 22.97 13.21 15.87
CA GLU A 277 24.18 13.30 15.02
C GLU A 277 24.04 14.35 13.89
N SER A 278 22.85 14.96 13.74
CA SER A 278 22.63 15.95 12.68
C SER A 278 23.37 17.23 12.98
N LEU A 279 24.04 17.76 11.95
CA LEU A 279 24.60 19.12 11.99
C LEU A 279 23.49 20.16 12.02
N PHE A 280 23.87 21.43 12.08
CA PHE A 280 22.93 22.54 12.03
C PHE A 280 22.01 22.44 10.82
N VAL A 281 20.70 22.42 11.06
CA VAL A 281 19.68 22.35 10.03
C VAL A 281 19.05 23.72 9.84
N ASN A 282 19.20 24.27 8.63
CA ASN A 282 18.59 25.54 8.27
C ASN A 282 17.18 25.29 7.70
N VAL A 283 16.17 25.78 8.37
CA VAL A 283 14.77 25.66 7.94
C VAL A 283 14.31 26.99 7.36
N GLY A 284 14.03 26.99 6.03
CA GLY A 284 13.45 28.14 5.36
C GLY A 284 11.94 28.19 5.62
N GLU A 285 11.49 29.19 6.38
CA GLU A 285 10.07 29.42 6.58
C GLU A 285 9.47 30.08 5.33
N ARG A 286 8.42 29.45 4.74
CA ARG A 286 7.77 29.94 3.52
C ARG A 286 6.38 30.52 3.75
N THR A 287 5.75 30.24 4.89
CA THR A 287 4.45 30.78 5.28
C THR A 287 4.66 32.07 6.08
N ASN A 288 5.11 33.12 5.42
CA ASN A 288 5.33 34.42 6.06
C ASN A 288 4.16 35.35 5.82
N VAL A 289 3.32 35.55 6.84
CA VAL A 289 2.11 36.38 6.79
C VAL A 289 2.41 37.82 6.40
N THR A 290 3.53 38.37 6.88
CA THR A 290 3.90 39.79 6.64
C THR A 290 4.69 40.01 5.35
N GLY A 291 5.32 38.98 4.84
CA GLY A 291 6.19 39.02 3.67
C GLY A 291 5.59 38.49 2.37
N SER A 292 4.39 37.90 2.43
CA SER A 292 3.73 37.31 1.25
C SER A 292 2.46 38.08 0.87
N ALA A 293 2.47 38.68 -0.32
CA ALA A 293 1.27 39.34 -0.85
C ALA A 293 0.12 38.37 -1.17
N ARG A 294 0.40 37.04 -1.26
CA ARG A 294 -0.62 36.01 -1.47
C ARG A 294 -1.21 35.48 -0.17
N PHE A 295 -0.50 35.59 0.92
CA PHE A 295 -0.92 35.10 2.22
C PHE A 295 -1.77 36.13 2.97
#